data_8c42b3a58b9091fbef867b303ac5b82b
#
_entry.id   8c42b3a58b9091fbef867b303ac5b82b
#
_cell.length_a   1.000
_cell.length_b   1.000
_cell.length_c   1.000
_cell.angle_alpha   90.00
_cell.angle_beta   90.00
_cell.angle_gamma   90.00
#
_symmetry.space_group_name_H-M   'P 1'
#
loop_
_entity.id
_entity.type
_entity.pdbx_description
1 polymer ?
#
loop_
_entity_poly.entity_id
_entity_poly.type
_entity_poly.pdbx_seq_one_letter_code
_entity_poly.pdbx_strand_id
1 'polypeptide(L)'
;CLKSGNAVILRGGKEAIHSNIAISDIMREAVKSVGLDENVIQLVHDTSRESSTELMRMKGTLDCLIPRGSKRLIQAVVENASVPVIETGSGNCHIYVDESADINMAANIIFNAKTQRIGVCNACESLVIHENIIKKALPAIKARLDEKNVTIRGDEKAREACPGIEAASEEDFGTEYLDYIISVKTVSSLDEAIAHINKYSTGHSEAIITENKENADTVS
;
A
#
# COMPACT_ATOMS: atom_id res chain seq x y z
N CYS A 1 -11.78 17.30 6.63
CA CYS A 1 -12.04 18.01 7.89
C CYS A 1 -13.09 19.12 7.70
N LEU A 2 -12.85 20.23 6.98
CA LEU A 2 -13.78 21.36 6.84
C LEU A 2 -15.19 20.98 6.38
N LYS A 3 -15.34 20.16 5.33
CA LYS A 3 -16.64 19.71 4.81
C LYS A 3 -17.48 18.92 5.82
N SER A 4 -16.83 18.35 6.82
CA SER A 4 -17.46 17.61 7.92
C SER A 4 -17.54 18.42 9.23
N GLY A 5 -17.27 19.73 9.18
CA GLY A 5 -17.37 20.62 10.33
C GLY A 5 -16.22 20.53 11.34
N ASN A 6 -15.07 20.00 10.94
CA ASN A 6 -13.91 19.86 11.82
C ASN A 6 -12.84 20.90 11.50
N ALA A 7 -12.20 21.44 12.52
CA ALA A 7 -10.94 22.15 12.39
C ALA A 7 -9.79 21.17 12.11
N VAL A 8 -8.67 21.66 11.59
CA VAL A 8 -7.50 20.85 11.29
C VAL A 8 -6.21 21.57 11.66
N ILE A 9 -5.31 20.84 12.32
CA ILE A 9 -3.93 21.25 12.54
C ILE A 9 -3.06 20.38 11.64
N LEU A 10 -2.37 21.01 10.69
CA LEU A 10 -1.48 20.33 9.72
C LEU A 10 -0.06 20.32 10.26
N ARG A 11 0.66 19.21 10.03
CA ARG A 11 2.09 19.10 10.29
C ARG A 11 2.74 18.35 9.14
N GLY A 12 3.66 18.99 8.45
CA GLY A 12 4.42 18.39 7.35
C GLY A 12 5.86 18.11 7.67
N GLY A 13 6.58 17.47 6.74
CA GLY A 13 8.02 17.27 6.83
C GLY A 13 8.80 18.57 6.60
N LYS A 14 10.04 18.62 7.12
CA LYS A 14 10.93 19.79 7.00
C LYS A 14 11.29 20.14 5.56
N GLU A 15 11.33 19.13 4.70
CA GLU A 15 11.67 19.27 3.28
C GLU A 15 10.65 20.06 2.48
N ALA A 16 9.40 20.10 2.94
CA ALA A 16 8.29 20.77 2.25
C ALA A 16 7.71 21.96 3.02
N ILE A 17 8.37 22.43 4.07
CA ILE A 17 7.79 23.43 5.00
C ILE A 17 7.37 24.72 4.28
N HIS A 18 8.15 25.24 3.33
CA HIS A 18 7.80 26.46 2.61
C HIS A 18 6.57 26.28 1.73
N SER A 19 6.43 25.13 1.06
CA SER A 19 5.24 24.80 0.28
C SER A 19 4.01 24.62 1.19
N ASN A 20 4.18 23.97 2.34
CA ASN A 20 3.12 23.79 3.31
C ASN A 20 2.61 25.12 3.88
N ILE A 21 3.52 26.07 4.17
CA ILE A 21 3.16 27.42 4.62
C ILE A 21 2.35 28.13 3.52
N ALA A 22 2.87 28.21 2.31
CA ALA A 22 2.19 28.88 1.21
C ALA A 22 0.79 28.33 0.94
N ILE A 23 0.64 27.01 0.93
CA ILE A 23 -0.68 26.35 0.75
C ILE A 23 -1.61 26.64 1.93
N SER A 24 -1.12 26.54 3.16
CA SER A 24 -1.90 26.83 4.36
C SER A 24 -2.40 28.24 4.39
N ASP A 25 -1.56 29.23 4.04
CA ASP A 25 -1.93 30.65 4.01
C ASP A 25 -3.03 30.92 2.98
N ILE A 26 -2.90 30.36 1.76
CA ILE A 26 -3.94 30.46 0.73
C ILE A 26 -5.27 29.83 1.21
N MET A 27 -5.20 28.69 1.85
CA MET A 27 -6.40 28.02 2.39
C MET A 27 -7.06 28.85 3.49
N ARG A 28 -6.28 29.45 4.38
CA ARG A 28 -6.78 30.36 5.45
C ARG A 28 -7.43 31.60 4.88
N GLU A 29 -6.81 32.25 3.88
CA GLU A 29 -7.39 33.39 3.17
C GLU A 29 -8.72 33.01 2.48
N ALA A 30 -8.78 31.87 1.81
CA ALA A 30 -10.00 31.38 1.17
C ALA A 30 -11.14 31.14 2.18
N VAL A 31 -10.83 30.53 3.33
CA VAL A 31 -11.80 30.31 4.41
C VAL A 31 -12.31 31.63 4.96
N LYS A 32 -11.43 32.61 5.20
CA LYS A 32 -11.74 33.93 5.68
C LYS A 32 -12.63 34.71 4.68
N SER A 33 -12.40 34.57 3.39
CA SER A 33 -13.14 35.28 2.33
C SER A 33 -14.63 34.89 2.28
N VAL A 34 -14.99 33.74 2.82
CA VAL A 34 -16.38 33.24 2.93
C VAL A 34 -16.97 33.41 4.33
N GLY A 35 -16.31 34.20 5.19
CA GLY A 35 -16.81 34.56 6.53
C GLY A 35 -16.61 33.48 7.62
N LEU A 36 -15.78 32.48 7.38
CA LEU A 36 -15.39 31.52 8.41
C LEU A 36 -14.13 31.97 9.15
N ASP A 37 -13.92 31.42 10.34
CA ASP A 37 -12.70 31.69 11.12
C ASP A 37 -11.49 31.06 10.44
N GLU A 38 -10.46 31.83 10.11
CA GLU A 38 -9.23 31.37 9.50
C GLU A 38 -8.48 30.34 10.37
N ASN A 39 -8.74 30.33 11.70
CA ASN A 39 -8.12 29.39 12.63
C ASN A 39 -8.66 27.97 12.55
N VAL A 40 -9.68 27.70 11.74
CA VAL A 40 -10.13 26.32 11.47
C VAL A 40 -9.09 25.53 10.67
N ILE A 41 -8.11 26.21 10.06
CA ILE A 41 -6.94 25.60 9.42
C ILE A 41 -5.69 26.19 10.07
N GLN A 42 -4.88 25.33 10.66
CA GLN A 42 -3.61 25.71 11.26
C GLN A 42 -2.48 24.84 10.76
N LEU A 43 -1.27 25.38 10.75
CA LEU A 43 -0.04 24.65 10.39
C LEU A 43 0.97 24.79 11.53
N VAL A 44 1.55 23.66 11.94
CA VAL A 44 2.70 23.65 12.84
C VAL A 44 3.94 23.97 12.03
N HIS A 45 4.57 25.11 12.33
CA HIS A 45 5.81 25.56 11.64
C HIS A 45 7.06 24.87 12.15
N ASP A 46 7.03 24.38 13.41
CA ASP A 46 8.13 23.60 13.96
C ASP A 46 8.17 22.21 13.36
N THR A 47 9.26 21.92 12.67
CA THR A 47 9.50 20.65 11.98
C THR A 47 10.32 19.66 12.82
N SER A 48 10.60 19.98 14.08
CA SER A 48 11.33 19.10 15.01
C SER A 48 10.57 17.80 15.32
N ARG A 49 11.29 16.79 15.80
CA ARG A 49 10.66 15.55 16.27
C ARG A 49 9.91 15.76 17.57
N GLU A 50 10.38 16.68 18.38
CA GLU A 50 9.79 17.09 19.66
C GLU A 50 8.37 17.60 19.45
N SER A 51 8.16 18.50 18.47
CA SER A 51 6.81 19.02 18.14
C SER A 51 5.85 17.92 17.71
N SER A 52 6.34 16.90 16.99
CA SER A 52 5.52 15.73 16.63
C SER A 52 5.11 14.92 17.86
N THR A 53 6.05 14.73 18.80
CA THR A 53 5.80 13.97 20.03
C THR A 53 4.80 14.71 20.93
N GLU A 54 4.90 16.04 20.99
CA GLU A 54 3.94 16.87 21.73
C GLU A 54 2.52 16.75 21.14
N LEU A 55 2.37 16.86 19.82
CA LEU A 55 1.07 16.65 19.16
C LEU A 55 0.44 15.29 19.49
N MET A 56 1.23 14.22 19.51
CA MET A 56 0.77 12.88 19.87
C MET A 56 0.23 12.78 21.30
N ARG A 57 0.65 13.69 22.19
CA ARG A 57 0.29 13.71 23.61
C ARG A 57 -0.77 14.74 23.98
N MET A 58 -1.27 15.54 23.05
CA MET A 58 -2.25 16.61 23.29
C MET A 58 -3.68 16.07 23.49
N LYS A 59 -3.83 15.01 24.30
CA LYS A 59 -5.15 14.47 24.68
C LYS A 59 -6.00 15.52 25.36
N GLY A 60 -7.24 15.66 24.91
CA GLY A 60 -8.17 16.68 25.41
C GLY A 60 -8.08 18.03 24.68
N THR A 61 -7.06 18.22 23.82
CA THR A 61 -6.96 19.37 22.90
C THR A 61 -7.17 18.92 21.46
N LEU A 62 -6.65 17.73 21.11
CA LEU A 62 -6.86 17.08 19.83
C LEU A 62 -7.79 15.88 20.02
N ASP A 63 -8.80 15.78 19.16
CA ASP A 63 -9.76 14.67 19.18
C ASP A 63 -9.23 13.44 18.44
N CYS A 64 -8.44 13.65 17.37
CA CYS A 64 -7.95 12.58 16.52
C CYS A 64 -6.66 12.95 15.80
N LEU A 65 -5.76 11.98 15.63
CA LEU A 65 -4.58 12.05 14.77
C LEU A 65 -4.78 11.19 13.53
N ILE A 66 -4.41 11.73 12.36
CA ILE A 66 -4.43 11.01 11.08
C ILE A 66 -3.00 11.05 10.51
N PRO A 67 -2.13 10.10 10.90
CA PRO A 67 -0.75 10.08 10.41
C PRO A 67 -0.70 9.71 8.92
N ARG A 68 0.18 10.40 8.20
CA ARG A 68 0.48 10.12 6.78
C ARG A 68 1.99 10.07 6.61
N GLY A 69 2.49 9.01 5.99
CA GLY A 69 3.92 8.85 5.77
C GLY A 69 4.35 7.38 5.68
N SER A 70 5.62 7.10 5.98
CA SER A 70 6.16 5.74 5.97
C SER A 70 5.52 4.86 7.06
N LYS A 71 5.50 3.55 6.84
CA LYS A 71 5.06 2.53 7.82
C LYS A 71 5.67 2.78 9.20
N ARG A 72 6.98 3.08 9.24
CA ARG A 72 7.70 3.36 10.50
C ARG A 72 7.15 4.60 11.23
N LEU A 73 6.79 5.64 10.49
CA LEU A 73 6.19 6.84 11.09
C LEU A 73 4.80 6.52 11.65
N ILE A 74 3.97 5.86 10.87
CA ILE A 74 2.60 5.50 11.27
C ILE A 74 2.65 4.63 12.53
N GLN A 75 3.48 3.60 12.55
CA GLN A 75 3.64 2.72 13.69
C GLN A 75 4.13 3.47 14.94
N ALA A 76 5.11 4.38 14.79
CA ALA A 76 5.58 5.20 15.89
C ALA A 76 4.47 6.10 16.48
N VAL A 77 3.56 6.62 15.63
CA VAL A 77 2.40 7.39 16.11
C VAL A 77 1.44 6.48 16.87
N VAL A 78 1.09 5.31 16.32
CA VAL A 78 0.16 4.36 16.96
C VAL A 78 0.68 3.92 18.34
N GLU A 79 1.97 3.62 18.44
CA GLU A 79 2.58 3.15 19.69
C GLU A 79 2.74 4.23 20.78
N ASN A 80 2.90 5.51 20.38
CA ASN A 80 3.28 6.58 21.31
C ASN A 80 2.19 7.63 21.53
N ALA A 81 1.11 7.63 20.73
CA ALA A 81 0.05 8.61 20.87
C ALA A 81 -0.87 8.31 22.06
N SER A 82 -1.23 9.35 22.79
CA SER A 82 -2.33 9.31 23.76
C SER A 82 -3.66 9.87 23.19
N VAL A 83 -3.59 10.52 22.02
CA VAL A 83 -4.74 10.96 21.23
C VAL A 83 -5.19 9.80 20.35
N PRO A 84 -6.50 9.56 20.15
CA PRO A 84 -6.99 8.54 19.23
C PRO A 84 -6.38 8.68 17.83
N VAL A 85 -5.99 7.56 17.20
CA VAL A 85 -5.33 7.53 15.90
C VAL A 85 -6.21 6.83 14.88
N ILE A 86 -6.42 7.48 13.74
CA ILE A 86 -6.94 6.83 12.53
C ILE A 86 -5.76 6.62 11.59
N GLU A 87 -5.24 5.40 11.57
CA GLU A 87 -4.12 5.05 10.71
C GLU A 87 -4.55 4.58 9.33
N THR A 88 -3.69 4.78 8.36
CA THR A 88 -3.75 4.09 7.08
C THR A 88 -2.68 3.02 7.08
N GLY A 89 -3.06 1.75 6.92
CA GLY A 89 -2.12 0.65 6.84
C GLY A 89 -1.13 0.79 5.67
N SER A 90 -0.09 -0.03 5.67
CA SER A 90 0.76 -0.26 4.50
C SER A 90 -0.02 -1.08 3.45
N GLY A 91 0.35 -0.97 2.18
CA GLY A 91 -0.32 -1.66 1.09
C GLY A 91 0.49 -2.87 0.60
N ASN A 92 0.48 -4.01 1.31
CA ASN A 92 1.02 -5.25 0.75
C ASN A 92 -0.08 -5.98 -0.03
N CYS A 93 -0.32 -5.50 -1.26
CA CYS A 93 -1.42 -5.96 -2.10
C CYS A 93 -1.05 -7.23 -2.87
N HIS A 94 -1.97 -8.19 -2.91
CA HIS A 94 -1.78 -9.49 -3.55
C HIS A 94 -2.68 -9.64 -4.77
N ILE A 95 -2.16 -10.35 -5.79
CA ILE A 95 -2.97 -10.84 -6.91
C ILE A 95 -2.83 -12.35 -6.97
N TYR A 96 -3.96 -13.06 -6.88
CA TYR A 96 -4.00 -14.50 -7.10
C TYR A 96 -4.33 -14.81 -8.56
N VAL A 97 -3.50 -15.64 -9.19
CA VAL A 97 -3.68 -16.18 -10.54
C VAL A 97 -4.15 -17.63 -10.40
N ASP A 98 -5.44 -17.83 -10.62
CA ASP A 98 -6.12 -19.11 -10.52
C ASP A 98 -5.74 -20.05 -11.69
N GLU A 99 -5.93 -21.35 -11.53
CA GLU A 99 -5.62 -22.33 -12.58
C GLU A 99 -6.38 -22.12 -13.89
N SER A 100 -7.58 -21.51 -13.81
CA SER A 100 -8.43 -21.20 -14.97
C SER A 100 -8.16 -19.83 -15.60
N ALA A 101 -7.18 -19.07 -15.09
CA ALA A 101 -6.94 -17.69 -15.54
C ALA A 101 -6.49 -17.60 -17.00
N ASP A 102 -6.97 -16.57 -17.71
CA ASP A 102 -6.35 -16.16 -18.98
C ASP A 102 -4.97 -15.57 -18.72
N ILE A 103 -3.95 -16.22 -19.27
CA ILE A 103 -2.54 -15.88 -19.04
C ILE A 103 -2.17 -14.50 -19.57
N ASN A 104 -2.72 -14.11 -20.74
CA ASN A 104 -2.41 -12.82 -21.35
C ASN A 104 -3.04 -11.70 -20.56
N MET A 105 -4.28 -11.89 -20.11
CA MET A 105 -4.97 -10.95 -19.22
C MET A 105 -4.21 -10.82 -17.91
N ALA A 106 -3.82 -11.93 -17.29
CA ALA A 106 -3.05 -11.92 -16.05
C ALA A 106 -1.73 -11.15 -16.19
N ALA A 107 -0.95 -11.40 -17.25
CA ALA A 107 0.30 -10.70 -17.49
C ALA A 107 0.11 -9.18 -17.65
N ASN A 108 -0.94 -8.74 -18.35
CA ASN A 108 -1.23 -7.32 -18.55
C ASN A 108 -1.72 -6.64 -17.26
N ILE A 109 -2.60 -7.29 -16.49
CA ILE A 109 -3.10 -6.76 -15.21
C ILE A 109 -1.94 -6.62 -14.23
N ILE A 110 -1.12 -7.66 -14.07
CA ILE A 110 0.02 -7.66 -13.13
C ILE A 110 1.06 -6.62 -13.54
N PHE A 111 1.37 -6.51 -14.84
CA PHE A 111 2.27 -5.49 -15.34
C PHE A 111 1.76 -4.09 -14.96
N ASN A 112 0.50 -3.79 -15.23
CA ASN A 112 -0.08 -2.49 -14.87
C ASN A 112 -0.08 -2.27 -13.34
N ALA A 113 -0.55 -3.24 -12.57
CA ALA A 113 -0.68 -3.15 -11.12
C ALA A 113 0.69 -2.95 -10.42
N LYS A 114 1.77 -3.53 -10.97
CA LYS A 114 3.13 -3.35 -10.42
C LYS A 114 3.84 -2.10 -10.93
N THR A 115 3.66 -1.75 -12.23
CA THR A 115 4.60 -0.81 -12.87
C THR A 115 4.04 0.57 -13.18
N GLN A 116 2.73 0.76 -13.11
CA GLN A 116 2.11 2.06 -13.37
C GLN A 116 2.61 3.12 -12.39
N ARG A 117 2.66 2.78 -11.10
CA ARG A 117 3.16 3.65 -10.04
C ARG A 117 3.58 2.82 -8.82
N ILE A 118 4.87 2.56 -8.69
CA ILE A 118 5.43 1.67 -7.65
C ILE A 118 5.28 2.20 -6.22
N GLY A 119 5.26 3.51 -6.02
CA GLY A 119 5.26 4.14 -4.69
C GLY A 119 3.87 4.40 -4.12
N VAL A 120 2.83 3.67 -4.55
CA VAL A 120 1.47 3.79 -4.02
C VAL A 120 1.06 2.52 -3.28
N CYS A 121 0.22 2.70 -2.25
CA CYS A 121 -0.20 1.64 -1.35
C CYS A 121 -1.04 0.52 -2.00
N ASN A 122 -1.59 0.73 -3.21
CA ASN A 122 -2.33 -0.27 -3.98
C ASN A 122 -1.52 -0.87 -5.16
N ALA A 123 -0.22 -0.62 -5.24
CA ALA A 123 0.64 -1.35 -6.16
C ALA A 123 0.72 -2.83 -5.77
N CYS A 124 0.76 -3.72 -6.76
CA CYS A 124 0.93 -5.14 -6.48
C CYS A 124 2.33 -5.42 -5.94
N GLU A 125 2.42 -6.04 -4.76
CA GLU A 125 3.68 -6.39 -4.11
C GLU A 125 3.95 -7.88 -4.08
N SER A 126 2.88 -8.70 -4.14
CA SER A 126 2.96 -10.15 -4.08
C SER A 126 2.02 -10.81 -5.07
N LEU A 127 2.50 -11.85 -5.74
CA LEU A 127 1.72 -12.74 -6.59
C LEU A 127 1.54 -14.08 -5.89
N VAL A 128 0.35 -14.63 -6.01
CA VAL A 128 0.05 -16.01 -5.63
C VAL A 128 -0.40 -16.73 -6.90
N ILE A 129 0.27 -17.82 -7.30
CA ILE A 129 -0.03 -18.48 -8.56
C ILE A 129 -0.32 -19.96 -8.32
N HIS A 130 -1.42 -20.46 -8.90
CA HIS A 130 -1.78 -21.87 -8.82
C HIS A 130 -0.73 -22.76 -9.54
N GLU A 131 -0.32 -23.86 -8.91
CA GLU A 131 0.75 -24.74 -9.43
C GLU A 131 0.45 -25.35 -10.80
N ASN A 132 -0.82 -25.57 -11.13
CA ASN A 132 -1.24 -26.13 -12.42
C ASN A 132 -0.96 -25.19 -13.61
N ILE A 133 -0.90 -23.87 -13.38
CA ILE A 133 -0.71 -22.88 -14.43
C ILE A 133 0.66 -22.18 -14.39
N ILE A 134 1.38 -22.28 -13.28
CA ILE A 134 2.62 -21.49 -13.03
C ILE A 134 3.67 -21.64 -14.14
N LYS A 135 3.85 -22.83 -14.68
CA LYS A 135 4.84 -23.09 -15.75
C LYS A 135 4.56 -22.33 -17.05
N LYS A 136 3.31 -21.90 -17.26
CA LYS A 136 2.89 -21.07 -18.41
C LYS A 136 2.73 -19.61 -18.02
N ALA A 137 2.09 -19.36 -16.89
CA ALA A 137 1.76 -18.00 -16.44
C ALA A 137 2.99 -17.21 -16.02
N LEU A 138 3.87 -17.77 -15.18
CA LEU A 138 5.00 -17.00 -14.64
C LEU A 138 6.02 -16.57 -15.71
N PRO A 139 6.40 -17.36 -16.70
CA PRO A 139 7.25 -16.89 -17.82
C PRO A 139 6.59 -15.75 -18.63
N ALA A 140 5.28 -15.81 -18.86
CA ALA A 140 4.55 -14.75 -19.58
C ALA A 140 4.48 -13.47 -18.77
N ILE A 141 4.19 -13.57 -17.48
CA ILE A 141 4.20 -12.45 -16.53
C ILE A 141 5.61 -11.83 -16.46
N LYS A 142 6.65 -12.67 -16.31
CA LYS A 142 8.05 -12.23 -16.27
C LYS A 142 8.42 -11.44 -17.52
N ALA A 143 8.08 -11.94 -18.71
CA ALA A 143 8.39 -11.27 -19.97
C ALA A 143 7.84 -9.83 -20.03
N ARG A 144 6.65 -9.60 -19.44
CA ARG A 144 6.07 -8.25 -19.32
C ARG A 144 6.78 -7.42 -18.25
N LEU A 145 7.06 -8.01 -17.09
CA LEU A 145 7.72 -7.30 -15.98
C LEU A 145 9.18 -6.93 -16.32
N ASP A 146 9.85 -7.72 -17.16
CA ASP A 146 11.21 -7.42 -17.66
C ASP A 146 11.27 -6.11 -18.47
N GLU A 147 10.17 -5.66 -19.09
CA GLU A 147 10.11 -4.37 -19.79
C GLU A 147 10.41 -3.18 -18.86
N LYS A 148 10.22 -3.36 -17.56
CA LYS A 148 10.50 -2.36 -16.51
C LYS A 148 11.58 -2.80 -15.52
N ASN A 149 12.33 -3.86 -15.84
CA ASN A 149 13.38 -4.43 -15.00
C ASN A 149 12.89 -4.78 -13.58
N VAL A 150 11.68 -5.35 -13.46
CA VAL A 150 11.13 -5.76 -12.18
C VAL A 150 11.85 -7.02 -11.70
N THR A 151 12.44 -6.98 -10.51
CA THR A 151 13.02 -8.14 -9.84
C THR A 151 11.91 -9.02 -9.30
N ILE A 152 11.94 -10.30 -9.64
CA ILE A 152 10.98 -11.30 -9.17
C ILE A 152 11.68 -12.18 -8.14
N ARG A 153 11.09 -12.32 -6.94
CA ARG A 153 11.53 -13.23 -5.89
C ARG A 153 10.49 -14.32 -5.72
N GLY A 154 10.86 -15.55 -5.98
CA GLY A 154 9.93 -16.69 -5.97
C GLY A 154 10.31 -17.78 -4.99
N ASP A 155 9.29 -18.54 -4.54
CA ASP A 155 9.51 -19.79 -3.83
C ASP A 155 10.19 -20.84 -4.75
N GLU A 156 10.49 -22.02 -4.22
CA GLU A 156 11.21 -23.07 -4.95
C GLU A 156 10.47 -23.50 -6.24
N LYS A 157 9.14 -23.72 -6.16
CA LYS A 157 8.32 -24.10 -7.33
C LYS A 157 8.27 -22.99 -8.38
N ALA A 158 8.20 -21.73 -7.97
CA ALA A 158 8.25 -20.61 -8.90
C ALA A 158 9.61 -20.52 -9.61
N ARG A 159 10.71 -20.78 -8.90
CA ARG A 159 12.07 -20.79 -9.48
C ARG A 159 12.29 -21.96 -10.42
N GLU A 160 11.71 -23.11 -10.14
CA GLU A 160 11.70 -24.25 -11.07
C GLU A 160 10.90 -23.95 -12.34
N ALA A 161 9.75 -23.29 -12.21
CA ALA A 161 8.89 -22.91 -13.33
C ALA A 161 9.46 -21.79 -14.19
N CYS A 162 10.27 -20.91 -13.61
CA CYS A 162 10.86 -19.75 -14.27
C CYS A 162 12.32 -19.53 -13.81
N PRO A 163 13.31 -20.24 -14.40
CA PRO A 163 14.72 -20.07 -14.04
C PRO A 163 15.19 -18.63 -14.22
N GLY A 164 16.04 -18.17 -13.29
CA GLY A 164 16.63 -16.82 -13.34
C GLY A 164 15.92 -15.78 -12.47
N ILE A 165 14.85 -16.14 -11.76
CA ILE A 165 14.29 -15.29 -10.69
C ILE A 165 15.04 -15.56 -9.37
N GLU A 166 15.01 -14.57 -8.47
CA GLU A 166 15.66 -14.67 -7.15
C GLU A 166 14.87 -15.58 -6.19
N ALA A 167 15.54 -16.07 -5.16
CA ALA A 167 14.88 -16.82 -4.10
C ALA A 167 14.14 -15.84 -3.15
N ALA A 168 12.86 -16.12 -2.89
CA ALA A 168 12.11 -15.41 -1.86
C ALA A 168 12.45 -15.98 -0.48
N SER A 169 12.55 -15.09 0.50
CA SER A 169 12.50 -15.42 1.93
C SER A 169 11.06 -15.34 2.43
N GLU A 170 10.81 -15.79 3.65
CA GLU A 170 9.49 -15.66 4.28
C GLU A 170 9.05 -14.19 4.44
N GLU A 171 10.00 -13.28 4.68
CA GLU A 171 9.75 -11.84 4.82
C GLU A 171 9.30 -11.19 3.51
N ASP A 172 9.74 -11.71 2.38
CA ASP A 172 9.40 -11.16 1.05
C ASP A 172 7.88 -11.19 0.80
N PHE A 173 7.17 -12.19 1.31
CA PHE A 173 5.72 -12.30 1.12
C PHE A 173 4.93 -11.27 1.92
N GLY A 174 5.48 -10.73 3.00
CA GLY A 174 4.87 -9.68 3.84
C GLY A 174 5.44 -8.28 3.60
N THR A 175 6.27 -8.10 2.58
CA THR A 175 7.00 -6.85 2.36
C THR A 175 6.31 -5.96 1.34
N GLU A 176 6.00 -4.72 1.75
CA GLU A 176 5.67 -3.62 0.84
C GLU A 176 6.98 -3.01 0.34
N TYR A 177 7.40 -3.38 -0.87
CA TYR A 177 8.70 -2.96 -1.44
C TYR A 177 8.73 -1.49 -1.86
N LEU A 178 7.60 -0.96 -2.39
CA LEU A 178 7.53 0.37 -3.00
C LEU A 178 8.59 0.57 -4.09
N ASP A 179 9.00 -0.50 -4.74
CA ASP A 179 10.07 -0.56 -5.74
C ASP A 179 9.71 -1.55 -6.85
N TYR A 180 10.52 -1.66 -7.88
CA TYR A 180 10.42 -2.65 -8.95
C TYR A 180 10.84 -4.05 -8.47
N ILE A 181 10.22 -4.50 -7.41
CA ILE A 181 10.40 -5.84 -6.81
C ILE A 181 9.02 -6.43 -6.54
N ILE A 182 8.84 -7.73 -6.80
CA ILE A 182 7.60 -8.45 -6.53
C ILE A 182 7.90 -9.87 -6.03
N SER A 183 7.15 -10.34 -5.03
CA SER A 183 7.25 -11.72 -4.56
C SER A 183 6.28 -12.64 -5.29
N VAL A 184 6.62 -13.94 -5.39
CA VAL A 184 5.78 -14.96 -6.02
C VAL A 184 5.70 -16.19 -5.13
N LYS A 185 4.49 -16.55 -4.73
CA LYS A 185 4.15 -17.77 -3.99
C LYS A 185 3.39 -18.74 -4.89
N THR A 186 3.79 -20.00 -4.87
CA THR A 186 3.05 -21.09 -5.53
C THR A 186 2.12 -21.77 -4.55
N VAL A 187 0.89 -22.02 -4.96
CA VAL A 187 -0.14 -22.70 -4.16
C VAL A 187 -0.79 -23.83 -4.93
N SER A 188 -1.33 -24.82 -4.20
CA SER A 188 -1.97 -26.01 -4.78
C SER A 188 -3.51 -25.91 -4.82
N SER A 189 -4.10 -24.90 -4.18
CA SER A 189 -5.55 -24.70 -4.09
C SER A 189 -5.92 -23.26 -3.83
N LEU A 190 -7.21 -22.93 -4.04
CA LEU A 190 -7.80 -21.64 -3.67
C LEU A 190 -7.71 -21.40 -2.16
N ASP A 191 -7.97 -22.42 -1.34
CA ASP A 191 -7.90 -22.31 0.12
C ASP A 191 -6.49 -21.96 0.60
N GLU A 192 -5.46 -22.55 -0.02
CA GLU A 192 -4.07 -22.22 0.28
C GLU A 192 -3.73 -20.78 -0.15
N ALA A 193 -4.28 -20.32 -1.28
CA ALA A 193 -4.12 -18.92 -1.72
C ALA A 193 -4.74 -17.95 -0.73
N ILE A 194 -5.97 -18.20 -0.29
CA ILE A 194 -6.69 -17.39 0.71
C ILE A 194 -5.90 -17.38 2.04
N ALA A 195 -5.46 -18.54 2.52
CA ALA A 195 -4.69 -18.65 3.75
C ALA A 195 -3.38 -17.85 3.68
N HIS A 196 -2.66 -17.92 2.54
CA HIS A 196 -1.44 -17.17 2.32
C HIS A 196 -1.70 -15.65 2.28
N ILE A 197 -2.69 -15.22 1.52
CA ILE A 197 -3.07 -13.81 1.42
C ILE A 197 -3.48 -13.27 2.80
N ASN A 198 -4.33 -13.97 3.53
CA ASN A 198 -4.76 -13.55 4.88
C ASN A 198 -3.60 -13.46 5.88
N LYS A 199 -2.53 -14.25 5.68
CA LYS A 199 -1.34 -14.21 6.55
C LYS A 199 -0.45 -13.00 6.27
N TYR A 200 -0.29 -12.61 5.00
CA TYR A 200 0.74 -11.64 4.60
C TYR A 200 0.19 -10.31 4.09
N SER A 201 -1.05 -10.28 3.62
CA SER A 201 -1.72 -9.06 3.20
C SER A 201 -1.94 -8.10 4.35
N THR A 202 -2.07 -6.85 4.01
CA THR A 202 -2.49 -5.79 4.94
C THR A 202 -3.98 -5.48 4.85
N GLY A 203 -4.75 -6.24 4.04
CA GLY A 203 -6.18 -6.02 3.83
C GLY A 203 -6.49 -4.73 3.06
N HIS A 204 -5.57 -4.29 2.21
CA HIS A 204 -5.71 -3.03 1.48
C HIS A 204 -6.42 -3.21 0.13
N SER A 205 -5.86 -4.05 -0.74
CA SER A 205 -6.40 -4.31 -2.09
C SER A 205 -5.92 -5.67 -2.58
N GLU A 206 -6.87 -6.57 -2.79
CA GLU A 206 -6.60 -7.92 -3.25
C GLU A 206 -7.38 -8.18 -4.53
N ALA A 207 -6.87 -9.07 -5.38
CA ALA A 207 -7.54 -9.45 -6.61
C ALA A 207 -7.34 -10.92 -6.93
N ILE A 208 -8.33 -11.52 -7.57
CA ILE A 208 -8.22 -12.83 -8.21
C ILE A 208 -8.37 -12.67 -9.73
N ILE A 209 -7.56 -13.38 -10.50
CA ILE A 209 -7.71 -13.52 -11.94
C ILE A 209 -8.14 -14.95 -12.22
N THR A 210 -9.36 -15.15 -12.67
CA THR A 210 -9.98 -16.47 -12.86
C THR A 210 -11.10 -16.41 -13.91
N GLU A 211 -11.31 -17.48 -14.63
CA GLU A 211 -12.52 -17.74 -15.45
C GLU A 211 -13.56 -18.57 -14.67
N ASN A 212 -13.23 -19.03 -13.46
CA ASN A 212 -14.13 -19.78 -12.60
C ASN A 212 -14.95 -18.82 -11.71
N LYS A 213 -16.24 -18.73 -11.98
CA LYS A 213 -17.13 -17.85 -11.23
C LYS A 213 -17.25 -18.19 -9.75
N GLU A 214 -17.26 -19.48 -9.40
CA GLU A 214 -17.34 -19.92 -7.99
C GLU A 214 -16.10 -19.48 -7.21
N ASN A 215 -14.91 -19.59 -7.83
CA ASN A 215 -13.67 -19.11 -7.22
C ASN A 215 -13.67 -17.58 -7.05
N ALA A 216 -14.21 -16.84 -8.04
CA ALA A 216 -14.35 -15.39 -7.94
C ALA A 216 -15.30 -15.00 -6.79
N ASP A 217 -16.46 -15.65 -6.69
CA ASP A 217 -17.47 -15.38 -5.64
C ASP A 217 -16.95 -15.77 -4.24
N THR A 218 -16.02 -16.73 -4.13
CA THR A 218 -15.44 -17.16 -2.86
C THR A 218 -14.41 -16.17 -2.30
N VAL A 219 -13.73 -15.43 -3.17
CA VAL A 219 -12.67 -14.45 -2.79
C VAL A 219 -13.24 -13.04 -2.57
N SER A 220 -14.49 -12.78 -2.96
CA SER A 220 -15.13 -11.45 -2.95
C SER A 220 -15.61 -10.99 -1.57
#